data_af5f7b8c558e070150a36494486c1775
#
_entry.id   af5f7b8c558e070150a36494486c1775
#
_cell.length_a   1.000
_cell.length_b   1.000
_cell.length_c   1.000
_cell.angle_alpha   90.00
_cell.angle_beta   90.00
_cell.angle_gamma   90.00
#
_symmetry.space_group_name_H-M   'P 1'
#
loop_
_entity.id
_entity.type
_entity.pdbx_description
1 polymer ?
#
loop_
_entity_poly.entity_id
_entity_poly.type
_entity_poly.pdbx_seq_one_letter_code
_entity_poly.pdbx_strand_id
1 'polypeptide(L)'
;ANRPKARALDTALKDMGTRWLRYPGGEKSDYCLWAQSPYTKPHPISLGYYGTVAGTRMDFDEYIAHCRAVGAEPYVVVGYESEAHTGRTKAQWIESAAAWVKYANQTKHYGVRYWEVGNENWNNHKGTAEELAQIVTEFAHAMKASDPTVHIGASGNGNGWWSQFLPIAAPSLDFINLSLYNCWAWKGYDHFVQNPTEDTIGDVETALKAIDSYAPPADRARLKVIVSETNSKDYSDKGWPGTNTLGHTLVSFDTLGKCMAQPCVLTAMVWTTRWMNDGEAKNSQWYALGPDNEILPTGRAVALWGQFVQKDLVAVTGGSVAISAYASRSGDGRAMTVWVLNRGYNQVDNVRVVLPAAFHFRKAALYRLSGTGPEDASPQWGPVGTVSVSGNALPVLSYPSVSVTVISLTAKGNQ
;
A
#
# COMPACT_ATOMS: atom_id res chain seq x y z
N ALA A 1 -4.52 -2.74 -21.52
CA ALA A 1 -5.22 -3.91 -22.06
C ALA A 1 -4.40 -5.16 -21.79
N ASN A 2 -5.05 -6.25 -21.38
CA ASN A 2 -4.35 -7.53 -21.22
C ASN A 2 -3.91 -8.05 -22.60
N ARG A 3 -2.74 -8.68 -22.67
CA ARG A 3 -2.33 -9.42 -23.86
C ARG A 3 -3.30 -10.60 -24.10
N PRO A 4 -3.50 -11.07 -25.34
CA PRO A 4 -4.53 -12.07 -25.67
C PRO A 4 -4.47 -13.38 -24.86
N LYS A 5 -3.33 -13.72 -24.28
CA LYS A 5 -3.13 -14.92 -23.45
C LYS A 5 -2.81 -14.59 -21.99
N ALA A 6 -2.89 -13.32 -21.60
CA ALA A 6 -2.62 -12.94 -20.24
C ALA A 6 -3.65 -13.55 -19.30
N ARG A 7 -3.19 -13.90 -18.13
CA ARG A 7 -4.00 -14.27 -16.99
C ARG A 7 -5.03 -13.15 -16.67
N ALA A 8 -6.22 -13.48 -16.21
CA ALA A 8 -7.19 -12.48 -15.79
C ALA A 8 -6.63 -11.61 -14.65
N LEU A 9 -6.80 -10.29 -14.74
CA LEU A 9 -6.32 -9.34 -13.74
C LEU A 9 -6.88 -9.67 -12.34
N ASP A 10 -8.18 -9.96 -12.24
CA ASP A 10 -8.82 -10.30 -10.96
C ASP A 10 -8.21 -11.54 -10.32
N THR A 11 -7.83 -12.54 -11.12
CA THR A 11 -7.15 -13.73 -10.62
C THR A 11 -5.78 -13.38 -10.05
N ALA A 12 -5.01 -12.53 -10.74
CA ALA A 12 -3.71 -12.09 -10.27
C ALA A 12 -3.80 -11.26 -8.97
N LEU A 13 -4.76 -10.34 -8.90
CA LEU A 13 -5.01 -9.52 -7.71
C LEU A 13 -5.47 -10.37 -6.51
N LYS A 14 -6.33 -11.38 -6.74
CA LYS A 14 -6.73 -12.35 -5.70
C LYS A 14 -5.55 -13.14 -5.18
N ASP A 15 -4.68 -13.62 -6.07
CA ASP A 15 -3.50 -14.38 -5.70
C ASP A 15 -2.45 -13.52 -4.98
N MET A 16 -2.45 -12.22 -5.20
CA MET A 16 -1.69 -11.27 -4.36
C MET A 16 -2.39 -10.99 -3.02
N GLY A 17 -3.63 -11.44 -2.82
CA GLY A 17 -4.40 -11.09 -1.62
C GLY A 17 -4.64 -9.60 -1.50
N THR A 18 -4.81 -8.90 -2.62
CA THR A 18 -4.96 -7.45 -2.68
C THR A 18 -6.17 -7.01 -1.87
N ARG A 19 -5.97 -6.08 -0.92
CA ARG A 19 -7.01 -5.61 -0.01
C ARG A 19 -7.39 -4.15 -0.24
N TRP A 20 -6.52 -3.37 -0.90
CA TRP A 20 -6.74 -1.98 -1.27
C TRP A 20 -6.29 -1.77 -2.69
N LEU A 21 -7.01 -0.96 -3.44
CA LEU A 21 -6.63 -0.52 -4.78
C LEU A 21 -6.81 0.99 -4.89
N ARG A 22 -5.79 1.69 -5.36
CA ARG A 22 -5.78 3.14 -5.58
C ARG A 22 -6.03 3.47 -7.04
N TYR A 23 -6.90 4.44 -7.32
CA TYR A 23 -7.29 4.85 -8.67
C TYR A 23 -7.53 6.36 -8.76
N PRO A 24 -7.15 7.04 -9.84
CA PRO A 24 -6.23 6.59 -10.90
C PRO A 24 -4.80 6.39 -10.40
N GLY A 25 -4.36 7.14 -9.40
CA GLY A 25 -3.07 7.07 -8.73
C GLY A 25 -1.94 7.79 -9.47
N GLY A 26 -0.96 8.23 -8.68
CA GLY A 26 0.20 8.98 -9.13
C GLY A 26 -0.13 10.38 -9.63
N GLU A 27 0.90 11.13 -10.06
CA GLU A 27 0.79 12.49 -10.56
C GLU A 27 -0.25 12.66 -11.67
N LYS A 28 -0.50 11.60 -12.45
CA LYS A 28 -1.55 11.59 -13.48
C LYS A 28 -2.94 11.89 -12.94
N SER A 29 -3.20 11.61 -11.67
CA SER A 29 -4.49 11.89 -11.03
C SER A 29 -4.81 13.38 -11.03
N ASP A 30 -3.80 14.23 -10.83
CA ASP A 30 -3.98 15.69 -10.77
C ASP A 30 -4.45 16.30 -12.10
N TYR A 31 -4.15 15.60 -13.21
CA TYR A 31 -4.56 16.01 -14.54
C TYR A 31 -5.73 15.20 -15.09
N CYS A 32 -6.35 14.33 -14.29
CA CYS A 32 -7.37 13.41 -14.73
C CYS A 32 -8.76 13.84 -14.25
N LEU A 33 -9.67 14.08 -15.20
CA LEU A 33 -11.10 14.11 -14.93
C LEU A 33 -11.69 12.72 -15.06
N TRP A 34 -12.48 12.30 -14.10
CA TRP A 34 -13.19 11.02 -14.16
C TRP A 34 -14.35 11.05 -15.17
N ALA A 35 -14.93 12.21 -15.41
CA ALA A 35 -16.04 12.45 -16.34
C ALA A 35 -16.11 13.92 -16.74
N GLN A 36 -16.87 14.21 -17.80
CA GLN A 36 -17.29 15.57 -18.17
C GLN A 36 -18.68 15.89 -17.58
N SER A 37 -18.93 17.19 -17.34
CA SER A 37 -20.28 17.69 -17.04
C SER A 37 -21.27 17.21 -18.14
N PRO A 38 -22.47 16.74 -17.79
CA PRO A 38 -23.13 16.75 -16.48
C PRO A 38 -22.79 15.57 -15.54
N TYR A 39 -21.65 14.91 -15.66
CA TYR A 39 -21.12 13.86 -14.78
C TYR A 39 -22.05 12.64 -14.61
N THR A 40 -22.70 12.22 -15.69
CA THR A 40 -23.67 11.11 -15.65
C THR A 40 -23.09 9.72 -15.82
N LYS A 41 -21.87 9.63 -16.35
CA LYS A 41 -21.14 8.38 -16.57
C LYS A 41 -19.64 8.63 -16.58
N PRO A 42 -18.82 7.64 -16.20
CA PRO A 42 -17.37 7.72 -16.32
C PRO A 42 -16.93 7.94 -17.77
N HIS A 43 -16.02 8.86 -17.95
CA HIS A 43 -15.33 9.12 -19.21
C HIS A 43 -14.00 9.81 -18.90
N PRO A 44 -12.96 9.06 -18.51
CA PRO A 44 -11.71 9.64 -18.02
C PRO A 44 -11.00 10.44 -19.11
N ILE A 45 -10.60 11.67 -18.78
CA ILE A 45 -9.93 12.60 -19.67
C ILE A 45 -8.66 13.09 -19.00
N SER A 46 -7.56 13.11 -19.75
CA SER A 46 -6.32 13.76 -19.33
C SER A 46 -6.29 15.19 -19.83
N LEU A 47 -5.99 16.13 -18.94
CA LEU A 47 -6.00 17.58 -19.21
C LEU A 47 -4.60 18.15 -19.51
N GLY A 48 -3.59 17.36 -19.68
CA GLY A 48 -2.27 17.92 -19.94
C GLY A 48 -1.14 16.93 -19.76
N TYR A 49 -0.16 17.26 -19.04
CA TYR A 49 1.18 16.69 -18.79
C TYR A 49 1.57 15.38 -19.53
N TYR A 50 0.67 14.44 -19.64
CA TYR A 50 0.86 13.15 -20.35
C TYR A 50 0.10 13.08 -21.69
N GLY A 51 -0.41 14.21 -22.18
CA GLY A 51 -1.21 14.28 -23.39
C GLY A 51 -2.56 13.55 -23.30
N THR A 52 -3.36 13.64 -24.34
CA THR A 52 -4.49 12.74 -24.56
C THR A 52 -3.94 11.35 -24.80
N VAL A 53 -4.00 10.48 -23.81
CA VAL A 53 -3.66 9.07 -24.06
C VAL A 53 -4.79 8.46 -24.87
N ALA A 54 -4.55 8.28 -26.15
CA ALA A 54 -5.42 7.48 -27.00
C ALA A 54 -5.38 6.02 -26.53
N GLY A 55 -6.55 5.41 -26.35
CA GLY A 55 -6.66 4.00 -25.99
C GLY A 55 -7.66 3.74 -24.88
N THR A 56 -8.01 2.48 -24.72
CA THR A 56 -8.91 2.02 -23.67
C THR A 56 -8.24 2.19 -22.32
N ARG A 57 -8.68 3.17 -21.55
CA ARG A 57 -8.33 3.33 -20.14
C ARG A 57 -9.37 2.61 -19.32
N MET A 58 -8.93 2.03 -18.21
CA MET A 58 -9.84 1.61 -17.16
C MET A 58 -10.63 2.83 -16.69
N ASP A 59 -11.94 2.80 -16.81
CA ASP A 59 -12.80 3.80 -16.25
C ASP A 59 -13.17 3.50 -14.79
N PHE A 60 -13.90 4.38 -14.16
CA PHE A 60 -14.25 4.24 -12.76
C PHE A 60 -15.15 3.03 -12.48
N ASP A 61 -16.11 2.73 -13.36
CA ASP A 61 -17.01 1.58 -13.17
C ASP A 61 -16.25 0.25 -13.34
N GLU A 62 -15.33 0.18 -14.30
CA GLU A 62 -14.42 -0.97 -14.46
C GLU A 62 -13.52 -1.16 -13.24
N TYR A 63 -12.94 -0.06 -12.72
CA TYR A 63 -12.13 -0.12 -11.51
C TYR A 63 -12.92 -0.66 -10.31
N ILE A 64 -14.13 -0.16 -10.07
CA ILE A 64 -14.99 -0.67 -8.98
C ILE A 64 -15.37 -2.14 -9.20
N ALA A 65 -15.60 -2.55 -10.45
CA ALA A 65 -15.86 -3.97 -10.75
C ALA A 65 -14.67 -4.86 -10.35
N HIS A 66 -13.43 -4.43 -10.61
CA HIS A 66 -12.23 -5.14 -10.14
C HIS A 66 -12.13 -5.15 -8.62
N CYS A 67 -12.33 -4.02 -7.94
CA CYS A 67 -12.34 -3.97 -6.48
C CYS A 67 -13.31 -4.98 -5.88
N ARG A 68 -14.55 -5.02 -6.38
CA ARG A 68 -15.58 -5.97 -5.93
C ARG A 68 -15.23 -7.42 -6.23
N ALA A 69 -14.71 -7.69 -7.44
CA ALA A 69 -14.32 -9.04 -7.84
C ALA A 69 -13.24 -9.63 -6.92
N VAL A 70 -12.36 -8.81 -6.37
CA VAL A 70 -11.25 -9.26 -5.52
C VAL A 70 -11.48 -9.01 -4.03
N GLY A 71 -12.53 -8.27 -3.66
CA GLY A 71 -12.83 -7.91 -2.27
C GLY A 71 -11.90 -6.83 -1.72
N ALA A 72 -11.37 -5.95 -2.58
CA ALA A 72 -10.50 -4.85 -2.19
C ALA A 72 -11.30 -3.58 -1.86
N GLU A 73 -10.80 -2.81 -0.89
CA GLU A 73 -11.30 -1.47 -0.57
C GLU A 73 -10.89 -0.49 -1.67
N PRO A 74 -11.82 0.24 -2.28
CA PRO A 74 -11.51 1.29 -3.23
C PRO A 74 -10.90 2.52 -2.53
N TYR A 75 -9.82 3.05 -3.09
CA TYR A 75 -9.19 4.30 -2.69
C TYR A 75 -9.04 5.21 -3.90
N VAL A 76 -9.76 6.33 -3.90
CA VAL A 76 -9.89 7.18 -5.08
C VAL A 76 -9.15 8.49 -4.88
N VAL A 77 -8.38 8.90 -5.89
CA VAL A 77 -7.69 10.19 -5.94
C VAL A 77 -8.48 11.15 -6.84
N VAL A 78 -8.99 12.22 -6.27
CA VAL A 78 -9.58 13.33 -7.06
C VAL A 78 -8.46 14.30 -7.41
N GLY A 79 -8.36 14.66 -8.69
CA GLY A 79 -7.32 15.55 -9.18
C GLY A 79 -7.45 16.99 -8.68
N TYR A 80 -6.32 17.64 -8.54
CA TYR A 80 -6.23 19.08 -8.37
C TYR A 80 -4.96 19.62 -9.03
N GLU A 81 -5.14 20.47 -10.02
CA GLU A 81 -4.05 21.17 -10.71
C GLU A 81 -4.46 22.61 -11.02
N SER A 82 -3.47 23.47 -11.17
CA SER A 82 -3.67 24.90 -11.45
C SER A 82 -4.42 25.15 -12.75
N GLU A 83 -5.17 26.27 -12.78
CA GLU A 83 -5.88 26.72 -13.97
C GLU A 83 -4.92 27.00 -15.13
N ALA A 84 -3.73 27.49 -14.84
CA ALA A 84 -2.71 27.77 -15.86
C ALA A 84 -2.31 26.51 -16.66
N HIS A 85 -2.29 25.34 -16.00
CA HIS A 85 -1.90 24.09 -16.65
C HIS A 85 -3.08 23.33 -17.28
N THR A 86 -4.28 23.50 -16.77
CA THR A 86 -5.43 22.66 -17.16
C THR A 86 -6.59 23.44 -17.78
N GLY A 87 -6.58 24.76 -17.68
CA GLY A 87 -7.71 25.61 -18.07
C GLY A 87 -8.94 25.45 -17.17
N ARG A 88 -8.80 24.81 -15.98
CA ARG A 88 -9.89 24.59 -15.03
C ARG A 88 -9.67 25.34 -13.73
N THR A 89 -10.71 26.06 -13.33
CA THR A 89 -10.73 26.76 -12.04
C THR A 89 -10.81 25.77 -10.87
N LYS A 90 -10.37 26.21 -9.68
CA LYS A 90 -10.56 25.48 -8.42
C LYS A 90 -12.01 25.03 -8.22
N ALA A 91 -12.97 25.92 -8.48
CA ALA A 91 -14.40 25.61 -8.33
C ALA A 91 -14.86 24.44 -9.22
N GLN A 92 -14.36 24.38 -10.45
CA GLN A 92 -14.68 23.28 -11.37
C GLN A 92 -14.05 21.93 -10.94
N TRP A 93 -12.88 21.96 -10.31
CA TRP A 93 -12.30 20.76 -9.71
C TRP A 93 -13.13 20.25 -8.52
N ILE A 94 -13.54 21.15 -7.63
CA ILE A 94 -14.38 20.83 -6.47
C ILE A 94 -15.76 20.29 -6.93
N GLU A 95 -16.38 20.91 -7.93
CA GLU A 95 -17.63 20.42 -8.53
C GLU A 95 -17.47 18.99 -9.07
N SER A 96 -16.40 18.73 -9.82
CA SER A 96 -16.09 17.39 -10.36
C SER A 96 -15.92 16.36 -9.26
N ALA A 97 -15.21 16.68 -8.17
CA ALA A 97 -14.99 15.79 -7.03
C ALA A 97 -16.30 15.48 -6.29
N ALA A 98 -17.11 16.48 -5.99
CA ALA A 98 -18.43 16.32 -5.37
C ALA A 98 -19.38 15.48 -6.24
N ALA A 99 -19.38 15.74 -7.56
CA ALA A 99 -20.15 14.96 -8.53
C ALA A 99 -19.67 13.50 -8.60
N TRP A 100 -18.36 13.23 -8.45
CA TRP A 100 -17.84 11.87 -8.42
C TRP A 100 -18.31 11.08 -7.19
N VAL A 101 -18.26 11.69 -6.00
CA VAL A 101 -18.83 11.11 -4.77
C VAL A 101 -20.32 10.81 -4.94
N LYS A 102 -21.08 11.77 -5.46
CA LYS A 102 -22.51 11.60 -5.72
C LYS A 102 -22.79 10.47 -6.70
N TYR A 103 -22.05 10.40 -7.80
CA TYR A 103 -22.16 9.31 -8.77
C TYR A 103 -21.86 7.96 -8.12
N ALA A 104 -20.74 7.86 -7.44
CA ALA A 104 -20.30 6.61 -6.81
C ALA A 104 -21.30 6.09 -5.78
N ASN A 105 -21.75 6.94 -4.87
CA ASN A 105 -22.44 6.48 -3.66
C ASN A 105 -23.97 6.68 -3.73
N GLN A 106 -24.46 7.72 -4.41
CA GLN A 106 -25.91 7.93 -4.53
C GLN A 106 -26.49 7.36 -5.83
N THR A 107 -25.80 7.46 -6.97
CA THR A 107 -26.31 6.97 -8.25
C THR A 107 -26.04 5.48 -8.42
N LYS A 108 -24.82 5.03 -8.13
CA LYS A 108 -24.37 3.66 -8.36
C LYS A 108 -24.39 2.79 -7.10
N HIS A 109 -24.53 3.40 -5.93
CA HIS A 109 -24.49 2.69 -4.63
C HIS A 109 -23.24 1.84 -4.46
N TYR A 110 -22.07 2.37 -4.88
CA TYR A 110 -20.80 1.67 -4.78
C TYR A 110 -20.25 1.66 -3.36
N GLY A 111 -20.59 2.64 -2.53
CA GLY A 111 -20.15 2.72 -1.14
C GLY A 111 -18.65 2.99 -1.02
N VAL A 112 -18.09 3.80 -1.90
CA VAL A 112 -16.67 4.18 -1.89
C VAL A 112 -16.43 5.13 -0.73
N ARG A 113 -15.57 4.71 0.20
CA ARG A 113 -15.35 5.45 1.44
C ARG A 113 -14.14 6.37 1.41
N TYR A 114 -13.02 5.96 0.79
CA TYR A 114 -11.74 6.64 0.90
C TYR A 114 -11.40 7.46 -0.34
N TRP A 115 -11.20 8.76 -0.13
CA TRP A 115 -10.96 9.75 -1.18
C TRP A 115 -9.78 10.64 -0.82
N GLU A 116 -8.78 10.70 -1.66
CA GLU A 116 -7.60 11.54 -1.55
C GLU A 116 -7.78 12.78 -2.44
N VAL A 117 -7.42 13.95 -1.94
CA VAL A 117 -7.44 15.20 -2.73
C VAL A 117 -6.03 15.51 -3.22
N GLY A 118 -5.85 15.42 -4.54
CA GLY A 118 -4.56 15.61 -5.21
C GLY A 118 -3.56 14.48 -4.93
N ASN A 119 -2.51 14.42 -5.73
CA ASN A 119 -1.39 13.49 -5.55
C ASN A 119 -0.11 14.26 -5.27
N GLU A 120 0.52 14.00 -4.11
CA GLU A 120 1.82 14.60 -3.76
C GLU A 120 1.90 16.11 -4.03
N ASN A 121 0.81 16.84 -3.80
CA ASN A 121 0.76 18.29 -4.07
C ASN A 121 1.86 19.06 -3.33
N TRP A 122 2.32 18.55 -2.19
CA TRP A 122 3.46 19.05 -1.42
C TRP A 122 4.77 18.96 -2.21
N ASN A 123 4.98 17.90 -2.98
CA ASN A 123 6.19 17.63 -3.77
C ASN A 123 6.10 18.27 -5.17
N ASN A 124 4.91 18.30 -5.73
CA ASN A 124 4.66 18.81 -7.09
C ASN A 124 4.48 20.33 -7.14
N HIS A 125 4.83 21.05 -6.07
CA HIS A 125 4.80 22.51 -5.97
C HIS A 125 3.46 23.16 -6.34
N LYS A 126 2.35 22.54 -5.90
CA LYS A 126 0.99 23.02 -6.19
C LYS A 126 0.54 24.20 -5.31
N GLY A 127 1.35 24.61 -4.36
CA GLY A 127 1.11 25.72 -3.42
C GLY A 127 1.86 25.53 -2.10
N THR A 128 1.69 26.47 -1.18
CA THR A 128 2.17 26.34 0.21
C THR A 128 1.29 25.35 0.99
N ALA A 129 1.77 24.90 2.15
CA ALA A 129 1.02 24.00 2.99
C ALA A 129 -0.31 24.61 3.46
N GLU A 130 -0.30 25.92 3.80
CA GLU A 130 -1.51 26.66 4.22
C GLU A 130 -2.50 26.81 3.08
N GLU A 131 -2.05 27.18 1.87
CA GLU A 131 -2.91 27.31 0.69
C GLU A 131 -3.57 25.96 0.35
N LEU A 132 -2.78 24.88 0.33
CA LEU A 132 -3.31 23.56 0.04
C LEU A 132 -4.22 23.05 1.16
N ALA A 133 -3.96 23.38 2.42
CA ALA A 133 -4.87 23.05 3.53
C ALA A 133 -6.25 23.70 3.37
N GLN A 134 -6.30 24.96 2.93
CA GLN A 134 -7.56 25.66 2.63
C GLN A 134 -8.29 25.02 1.45
N ILE A 135 -7.59 24.73 0.36
CA ILE A 135 -8.15 24.08 -0.83
C ILE A 135 -8.73 22.69 -0.48
N VAL A 136 -7.96 21.88 0.22
CA VAL A 136 -8.39 20.54 0.66
C VAL A 136 -9.64 20.61 1.56
N THR A 137 -9.72 21.62 2.42
CA THR A 137 -10.89 21.88 3.28
C THR A 137 -12.13 22.15 2.44
N GLU A 138 -12.02 22.97 1.38
CA GLU A 138 -13.12 23.24 0.46
C GLU A 138 -13.60 21.97 -0.28
N PHE A 139 -12.64 21.15 -0.77
CA PHE A 139 -12.96 19.84 -1.36
C PHE A 139 -13.69 18.93 -0.36
N ALA A 140 -13.15 18.80 0.85
CA ALA A 140 -13.73 17.94 1.88
C ALA A 140 -15.19 18.35 2.21
N HIS A 141 -15.46 19.64 2.35
CA HIS A 141 -16.80 20.14 2.59
C HIS A 141 -17.76 19.81 1.45
N ALA A 142 -17.38 20.04 0.20
CA ALA A 142 -18.20 19.76 -0.97
C ALA A 142 -18.46 18.26 -1.16
N MET A 143 -17.44 17.44 -0.96
CA MET A 143 -17.55 15.97 -1.08
C MET A 143 -18.41 15.38 0.04
N LYS A 144 -18.21 15.82 1.30
CA LYS A 144 -19.04 15.39 2.45
C LYS A 144 -20.46 15.92 2.39
N ALA A 145 -20.70 17.04 1.74
CA ALA A 145 -22.08 17.50 1.44
C ALA A 145 -22.81 16.58 0.47
N SER A 146 -22.08 15.93 -0.46
CA SER A 146 -22.62 14.91 -1.35
C SER A 146 -22.87 13.57 -0.62
N ASP A 147 -21.94 13.16 0.26
CA ASP A 147 -22.10 11.95 1.10
C ASP A 147 -21.30 12.14 2.40
N PRO A 148 -21.97 12.30 3.55
CA PRO A 148 -21.28 12.52 4.82
C PRO A 148 -20.51 11.31 5.34
N THR A 149 -20.64 10.14 4.73
CA THR A 149 -19.98 8.91 5.17
C THR A 149 -18.59 8.70 4.54
N VAL A 150 -18.20 9.58 3.59
CA VAL A 150 -16.89 9.49 2.95
C VAL A 150 -15.77 9.98 3.87
N HIS A 151 -14.64 9.30 3.79
CA HIS A 151 -13.41 9.68 4.45
C HIS A 151 -12.52 10.43 3.47
N ILE A 152 -12.15 11.65 3.82
CA ILE A 152 -11.34 12.52 2.98
C ILE A 152 -9.93 12.64 3.55
N GLY A 153 -8.93 12.57 2.70
CA GLY A 153 -7.53 12.78 3.07
C GLY A 153 -6.75 13.57 2.03
N ALA A 154 -5.55 13.93 2.39
CA ALA A 154 -4.60 14.61 1.51
C ALA A 154 -3.16 14.28 1.86
N SER A 155 -2.29 14.42 0.87
CA SER A 155 -0.87 14.07 0.98
C SER A 155 -0.03 15.18 1.60
N GLY A 156 1.06 14.78 2.23
CA GLY A 156 2.10 15.66 2.73
C GLY A 156 3.34 14.89 3.16
N ASN A 157 4.41 15.61 3.44
CA ASN A 157 5.63 15.03 3.99
C ASN A 157 6.44 16.04 4.81
N GLY A 158 7.10 15.52 5.84
CA GLY A 158 7.99 16.30 6.68
C GLY A 158 7.29 17.18 7.71
N ASN A 159 8.01 17.41 8.81
CA ASN A 159 7.47 18.15 9.96
C ASN A 159 7.09 19.60 9.62
N GLY A 160 7.89 20.25 8.77
CA GLY A 160 7.63 21.64 8.35
C GLY A 160 6.31 21.77 7.57
N TRP A 161 6.01 20.84 6.70
CA TRP A 161 4.74 20.78 5.98
C TRP A 161 3.57 20.56 6.94
N TRP A 162 3.65 19.52 7.76
CA TRP A 162 2.56 19.15 8.64
C TRP A 162 2.23 20.21 9.69
N SER A 163 3.25 20.96 10.16
CA SER A 163 3.06 22.04 11.14
C SER A 163 2.19 23.18 10.63
N GLN A 164 2.15 23.40 9.32
CA GLN A 164 1.38 24.46 8.66
C GLN A 164 0.05 23.91 8.12
N PHE A 165 0.03 22.68 7.66
CA PHE A 165 -1.13 22.04 7.03
C PHE A 165 -2.19 21.56 8.06
N LEU A 166 -1.76 20.83 9.09
CA LEU A 166 -2.68 20.17 10.02
C LEU A 166 -3.54 21.12 10.87
N PRO A 167 -3.04 22.28 11.35
CA PRO A 167 -3.90 23.20 12.10
C PRO A 167 -5.13 23.68 11.31
N ILE A 168 -5.04 23.72 9.99
CA ILE A 168 -6.09 24.21 9.08
C ILE A 168 -6.96 23.04 8.58
N ALA A 169 -6.34 22.01 8.01
CA ALA A 169 -7.04 20.96 7.30
C ALA A 169 -7.61 19.84 8.19
N ALA A 170 -6.98 19.55 9.32
CA ALA A 170 -7.35 18.42 10.18
C ALA A 170 -8.83 18.37 10.58
N PRO A 171 -9.52 19.47 10.89
CA PRO A 171 -10.96 19.43 11.22
C PRO A 171 -11.83 18.82 10.12
N SER A 172 -11.42 18.93 8.85
CA SER A 172 -12.18 18.47 7.69
C SER A 172 -11.73 17.08 7.18
N LEU A 173 -10.55 16.60 7.62
CA LEU A 173 -9.95 15.35 7.16
C LEU A 173 -10.24 14.17 8.09
N ASP A 174 -10.18 12.96 7.53
CA ASP A 174 -10.30 11.68 8.24
C ASP A 174 -8.97 10.92 8.25
N PHE A 175 -8.11 11.21 7.30
CA PHE A 175 -6.76 10.67 7.22
C PHE A 175 -5.79 11.65 6.56
N ILE A 176 -4.52 11.44 6.77
CA ILE A 176 -3.44 11.99 5.95
C ILE A 176 -2.72 10.86 5.24
N ASN A 177 -2.15 11.14 4.10
CA ASN A 177 -1.39 10.15 3.36
C ASN A 177 -0.02 10.65 2.93
N LEU A 178 0.87 9.70 2.68
CA LEU A 178 2.23 9.98 2.26
C LEU A 178 2.74 8.92 1.29
N SER A 179 3.71 9.31 0.48
CA SER A 179 4.56 8.42 -0.32
C SER A 179 5.84 8.14 0.46
N LEU A 180 6.20 6.86 0.57
CA LEU A 180 7.29 6.37 1.40
C LEU A 180 8.35 5.70 0.53
N TYR A 181 9.44 6.40 0.24
CA TYR A 181 10.54 5.91 -0.59
C TYR A 181 11.90 6.02 0.13
N ASN A 182 11.98 5.49 1.34
CA ASN A 182 13.15 5.63 2.21
C ASN A 182 14.39 4.89 1.69
N CYS A 183 14.22 3.98 0.74
CA CYS A 183 15.33 3.20 0.19
C CYS A 183 16.10 3.90 -0.94
N TRP A 184 15.73 5.12 -1.30
CA TRP A 184 16.34 5.84 -2.41
C TRP A 184 17.85 6.11 -2.22
N ALA A 185 18.34 6.20 -0.98
CA ALA A 185 19.74 6.38 -0.66
C ALA A 185 20.52 5.05 -0.57
N TRP A 186 19.85 3.91 -0.64
CA TRP A 186 20.49 2.60 -0.47
C TRP A 186 21.30 2.22 -1.70
N LYS A 187 22.45 1.60 -1.45
CA LYS A 187 23.42 1.20 -2.48
C LYS A 187 23.33 -0.29 -2.84
N GLY A 188 22.22 -0.95 -2.53
CA GLY A 188 21.99 -2.35 -2.81
C GLY A 188 21.57 -3.15 -1.58
N TYR A 189 21.38 -4.45 -1.76
CA TYR A 189 20.89 -5.36 -0.71
C TYR A 189 21.82 -5.44 0.51
N ASP A 190 23.12 -5.28 0.31
CA ASP A 190 24.10 -5.22 1.40
C ASP A 190 23.79 -4.14 2.43
N HIS A 191 23.29 -2.99 1.97
CA HIS A 191 22.88 -1.92 2.87
C HIS A 191 21.75 -2.38 3.81
N PHE A 192 20.75 -3.06 3.29
CA PHE A 192 19.64 -3.62 4.09
C PHE A 192 20.11 -4.67 5.11
N VAL A 193 21.07 -5.52 4.73
CA VAL A 193 21.66 -6.54 5.61
C VAL A 193 22.48 -5.92 6.74
N GLN A 194 23.31 -4.92 6.40
CA GLN A 194 24.25 -4.29 7.34
C GLN A 194 23.57 -3.29 8.29
N ASN A 195 22.39 -2.77 7.92
CA ASN A 195 21.68 -1.75 8.68
C ASN A 195 20.25 -2.24 9.09
N PRO A 196 20.14 -3.34 9.87
CA PRO A 196 18.86 -3.96 10.21
C PRO A 196 17.93 -3.06 11.06
N THR A 197 18.52 -2.09 11.75
CA THR A 197 17.81 -1.15 12.63
C THR A 197 17.57 0.21 11.96
N GLU A 198 17.96 0.35 10.68
CA GLU A 198 17.70 1.59 9.96
C GLU A 198 16.20 1.91 9.92
N ASP A 199 15.91 3.16 10.16
CA ASP A 199 14.54 3.65 10.09
C ASP A 199 14.09 3.77 8.64
N THR A 200 13.33 2.77 8.19
CA THR A 200 12.75 2.75 6.85
C THR A 200 11.34 3.33 6.79
N ILE A 201 10.79 3.79 7.92
CA ILE A 201 9.44 4.35 8.02
C ILE A 201 9.39 5.71 8.72
N GLY A 202 10.52 6.42 8.80
CA GLY A 202 10.63 7.70 9.53
C GLY A 202 9.62 8.75 9.11
N ASP A 203 9.23 8.79 7.84
CA ASP A 203 8.18 9.68 7.36
C ASP A 203 6.81 9.32 7.94
N VAL A 204 6.52 8.04 8.13
CA VAL A 204 5.29 7.57 8.80
C VAL A 204 5.31 7.99 10.27
N GLU A 205 6.41 7.77 10.96
CA GLU A 205 6.57 8.19 12.36
C GLU A 205 6.48 9.71 12.51
N THR A 206 7.05 10.46 11.57
CA THR A 206 6.95 11.92 11.51
C THR A 206 5.50 12.35 11.34
N ALA A 207 4.74 11.71 10.44
CA ALA A 207 3.33 12.01 10.22
C ALA A 207 2.48 11.71 11.48
N LEU A 208 2.72 10.59 12.16
CA LEU A 208 2.03 10.25 13.42
C LEU A 208 2.34 11.27 14.53
N LYS A 209 3.61 11.64 14.71
CA LYS A 209 4.02 12.68 15.68
C LYS A 209 3.42 14.04 15.32
N ALA A 210 3.30 14.35 14.04
CA ALA A 210 2.72 15.60 13.56
C ALA A 210 1.22 15.68 13.88
N ILE A 211 0.47 14.59 13.74
CA ILE A 211 -0.95 14.54 14.17
C ILE A 211 -1.06 14.90 15.65
N ASP A 212 -0.23 14.29 16.50
CA ASP A 212 -0.25 14.54 17.95
C ASP A 212 0.16 15.97 18.30
N SER A 213 1.07 16.58 17.53
CA SER A 213 1.63 17.89 17.82
C SER A 213 0.82 19.04 17.26
N TYR A 214 0.31 18.92 16.03
CA TYR A 214 -0.22 20.04 15.25
C TYR A 214 -1.71 19.96 14.96
N ALA A 215 -2.31 18.76 14.91
CA ALA A 215 -3.75 18.68 14.76
C ALA A 215 -4.47 19.20 16.02
N PRO A 216 -5.63 19.88 15.85
CA PRO A 216 -6.45 20.26 16.99
C PRO A 216 -6.75 19.05 17.88
N PRO A 217 -6.74 19.18 19.22
CA PRO A 217 -6.90 18.03 20.13
C PRO A 217 -8.14 17.18 19.87
N ALA A 218 -9.25 17.81 19.42
CA ALA A 218 -10.51 17.12 19.12
C ALA A 218 -10.40 16.18 17.90
N ASP A 219 -9.42 16.40 17.01
CA ASP A 219 -9.29 15.67 15.75
C ASP A 219 -8.25 14.55 15.78
N ARG A 220 -7.30 14.59 16.75
CA ARG A 220 -6.16 13.67 16.80
C ARG A 220 -6.56 12.20 16.79
N ALA A 221 -7.53 11.80 17.60
CA ALA A 221 -7.98 10.42 17.71
C ALA A 221 -8.68 9.90 16.45
N ARG A 222 -9.28 10.80 15.66
CA ARG A 222 -9.99 10.49 14.43
C ARG A 222 -9.04 10.29 13.26
N LEU A 223 -7.98 11.09 13.18
CA LEU A 223 -7.05 11.06 12.05
C LEU A 223 -6.30 9.73 11.96
N LYS A 224 -6.23 9.20 10.75
CA LYS A 224 -5.49 8.00 10.38
C LYS A 224 -4.38 8.33 9.39
N VAL A 225 -3.49 7.38 9.17
CA VAL A 225 -2.41 7.48 8.18
C VAL A 225 -2.60 6.41 7.12
N ILE A 226 -2.45 6.79 5.86
CA ILE A 226 -2.36 5.88 4.71
C ILE A 226 -1.00 6.08 4.05
N VAL A 227 -0.24 5.02 3.86
CA VAL A 227 0.91 5.03 2.97
C VAL A 227 0.38 4.71 1.57
N SER A 228 0.14 5.78 0.79
CA SER A 228 -0.50 5.68 -0.53
C SER A 228 0.43 5.12 -1.61
N GLU A 229 1.74 5.25 -1.39
CA GLU A 229 2.78 4.72 -2.27
C GLU A 229 4.01 4.30 -1.46
N THR A 230 4.56 3.13 -1.77
CA THR A 230 5.87 2.70 -1.31
C THR A 230 6.49 1.70 -2.29
N ASN A 231 7.81 1.64 -2.35
CA ASN A 231 8.55 0.59 -3.05
C ASN A 231 9.96 0.51 -2.44
N SER A 232 10.64 -0.61 -2.65
CA SER A 232 12.05 -0.76 -2.31
C SER A 232 12.98 0.03 -3.22
N LYS A 233 12.46 0.60 -4.30
CA LYS A 233 13.17 1.41 -5.28
C LYS A 233 12.39 2.69 -5.56
N ASP A 234 13.09 3.82 -5.54
CA ASP A 234 12.58 5.11 -5.97
C ASP A 234 12.78 5.32 -7.48
N TYR A 235 12.17 6.36 -8.03
CA TYR A 235 12.34 6.82 -9.42
C TYR A 235 13.75 7.32 -9.74
N SER A 236 14.49 7.79 -8.75
CA SER A 236 15.84 8.24 -8.96
C SER A 236 16.77 7.04 -9.21
N ASP A 237 17.73 7.19 -10.11
CA ASP A 237 18.83 6.24 -10.26
C ASP A 237 19.81 6.27 -9.07
N LYS A 238 19.53 7.10 -8.08
CA LYS A 238 20.24 7.16 -6.81
C LYS A 238 19.76 6.03 -5.91
N GLY A 239 20.65 5.44 -5.19
CA GLY A 239 20.32 4.38 -4.27
C GLY A 239 20.43 2.98 -4.89
N TRP A 240 19.42 2.15 -4.78
CA TRP A 240 19.46 0.77 -5.23
C TRP A 240 18.97 0.60 -6.68
N PRO A 241 19.87 0.71 -7.67
CA PRO A 241 19.50 0.41 -9.05
C PRO A 241 19.23 -1.08 -9.19
N GLY A 242 18.52 -1.46 -10.20
CA GLY A 242 18.34 -2.88 -10.49
C GLY A 242 16.94 -3.23 -10.92
N THR A 243 16.75 -4.49 -11.17
CA THR A 243 15.49 -5.09 -11.58
C THR A 243 14.67 -5.51 -10.36
N ASN A 244 13.45 -5.88 -10.60
CA ASN A 244 12.53 -6.45 -9.63
C ASN A 244 13.04 -7.84 -9.19
N THR A 245 13.61 -7.96 -7.99
CA THR A 245 14.30 -9.16 -7.50
C THR A 245 13.86 -9.57 -6.11
N LEU A 246 14.31 -10.73 -5.64
CA LEU A 246 14.03 -11.24 -4.31
C LEU A 246 14.46 -10.24 -3.22
N GLY A 247 15.62 -9.60 -3.36
CA GLY A 247 16.08 -8.59 -2.40
C GLY A 247 15.09 -7.43 -2.28
N HIS A 248 14.60 -6.90 -3.41
CA HIS A 248 13.54 -5.88 -3.43
C HIS A 248 12.25 -6.36 -2.75
N THR A 249 11.90 -7.64 -2.94
CA THR A 249 10.75 -8.25 -2.25
C THR A 249 10.91 -8.21 -0.73
N LEU A 250 12.09 -8.61 -0.22
CA LEU A 250 12.33 -8.69 1.22
C LEU A 250 12.30 -7.28 1.86
N VAL A 251 12.88 -6.29 1.20
CA VAL A 251 12.83 -4.89 1.67
C VAL A 251 11.39 -4.37 1.67
N SER A 252 10.65 -4.55 0.58
CA SER A 252 9.24 -4.13 0.51
C SER A 252 8.39 -4.85 1.55
N PHE A 253 8.60 -6.15 1.74
CA PHE A 253 7.91 -6.95 2.77
C PHE A 253 8.16 -6.39 4.19
N ASP A 254 9.42 -6.10 4.53
CA ASP A 254 9.81 -5.56 5.83
C ASP A 254 9.24 -4.16 6.06
N THR A 255 9.30 -3.29 5.05
CA THR A 255 8.73 -1.94 5.09
C THR A 255 7.22 -1.95 5.30
N LEU A 256 6.49 -2.77 4.53
CA LEU A 256 5.05 -2.96 4.72
C LEU A 256 4.71 -3.44 6.13
N GLY A 257 5.48 -4.40 6.66
CA GLY A 257 5.31 -4.91 8.02
C GLY A 257 5.51 -3.84 9.09
N LYS A 258 6.56 -3.04 8.96
CA LYS A 258 6.84 -1.91 9.87
C LYS A 258 5.74 -0.86 9.81
N CYS A 259 5.24 -0.51 8.62
CA CYS A 259 4.11 0.42 8.46
C CYS A 259 2.85 -0.09 9.15
N MET A 260 2.48 -1.35 8.90
CA MET A 260 1.28 -1.95 9.48
C MET A 260 1.37 -2.14 11.00
N ALA A 261 2.57 -2.25 11.56
CA ALA A 261 2.78 -2.33 13.00
C ALA A 261 2.57 -0.99 13.71
N GLN A 262 2.54 0.14 12.98
CA GLN A 262 2.28 1.45 13.57
C GLN A 262 0.79 1.63 13.90
N PRO A 263 0.47 2.17 15.07
CA PRO A 263 -0.91 2.50 15.41
C PRO A 263 -1.46 3.54 14.43
N CYS A 264 -2.75 3.48 14.14
CA CYS A 264 -3.43 4.41 13.25
C CYS A 264 -3.05 4.35 11.76
N VAL A 265 -2.11 3.52 11.33
CA VAL A 265 -1.89 3.23 9.91
C VAL A 265 -2.96 2.27 9.41
N LEU A 266 -3.75 2.69 8.43
CA LEU A 266 -4.83 1.88 7.86
C LEU A 266 -4.34 0.88 6.82
N THR A 267 -3.40 1.31 5.99
CA THR A 267 -2.83 0.49 4.92
C THR A 267 -1.53 1.11 4.40
N ALA A 268 -0.71 0.27 3.75
CA ALA A 268 0.41 0.69 2.95
C ALA A 268 0.32 0.00 1.58
N MET A 269 0.42 0.77 0.51
CA MET A 269 0.23 0.30 -0.86
C MET A 269 1.52 0.41 -1.65
N VAL A 270 1.82 -0.63 -2.42
CA VAL A 270 3.02 -0.65 -3.27
C VAL A 270 2.76 0.16 -4.55
N TRP A 271 3.67 1.03 -4.89
CA TRP A 271 3.78 1.62 -6.22
C TRP A 271 4.62 0.68 -7.10
N THR A 272 4.06 0.00 -8.07
CA THR A 272 2.68 0.05 -8.53
C THR A 272 2.24 -1.32 -9.05
N THR A 273 0.96 -1.54 -9.22
CA THR A 273 0.48 -2.79 -9.84
C THR A 273 1.08 -2.94 -11.23
N ARG A 274 0.83 -1.98 -12.12
CA ARG A 274 1.43 -1.82 -13.45
C ARG A 274 0.88 -0.55 -14.12
N TRP A 275 1.68 0.17 -14.88
CA TRP A 275 1.17 1.24 -15.72
C TRP A 275 0.41 0.68 -16.91
N MET A 276 -0.84 1.09 -17.04
CA MET A 276 -1.76 0.56 -18.06
C MET A 276 -1.32 0.86 -19.51
N ASN A 277 -0.51 1.90 -19.71
CA ASN A 277 0.03 2.30 -21.00
C ASN A 277 1.45 1.77 -21.28
N ASP A 278 2.04 1.02 -20.37
CA ASP A 278 3.36 0.39 -20.55
C ASP A 278 3.20 -1.06 -21.03
N GLY A 279 2.79 -1.22 -22.29
CA GLY A 279 2.56 -2.54 -22.89
C GLY A 279 3.83 -3.39 -23.05
N GLU A 280 5.01 -2.76 -23.08
CA GLU A 280 6.31 -3.42 -23.18
C GLU A 280 6.96 -3.71 -21.83
N ALA A 281 6.34 -3.27 -20.75
CA ALA A 281 6.85 -3.40 -19.38
C ALA A 281 8.25 -2.81 -19.17
N LYS A 282 8.55 -1.69 -19.83
CA LYS A 282 9.85 -1.00 -19.71
C LYS A 282 10.16 -0.58 -18.27
N ASN A 283 9.12 -0.34 -17.48
CA ASN A 283 9.19 0.08 -16.09
C ASN A 283 8.88 -1.08 -15.12
N SER A 284 9.10 -2.33 -15.54
CA SER A 284 8.79 -3.53 -14.74
C SER A 284 9.52 -3.60 -13.39
N GLN A 285 10.61 -2.84 -13.23
CA GLN A 285 11.34 -2.74 -11.95
C GLN A 285 10.47 -2.24 -10.78
N TRP A 286 9.37 -1.53 -11.05
CA TRP A 286 8.43 -1.07 -10.03
C TRP A 286 7.14 -1.90 -9.96
N TYR A 287 6.94 -2.85 -10.86
CA TYR A 287 5.64 -3.50 -11.01
C TYR A 287 5.43 -4.68 -10.08
N ALA A 288 4.23 -4.77 -9.51
CA ALA A 288 3.77 -5.95 -8.80
C ALA A 288 3.32 -7.07 -9.78
N LEU A 289 2.81 -6.67 -10.95
CA LEU A 289 2.38 -7.59 -12.01
C LEU A 289 3.11 -7.30 -13.32
N GLY A 290 3.56 -8.34 -13.97
CA GLY A 290 4.13 -8.28 -15.32
C GLY A 290 3.05 -8.16 -16.41
N PRO A 291 3.47 -8.08 -17.70
CA PRO A 291 2.56 -7.82 -18.82
C PRO A 291 1.50 -8.91 -19.03
N ASP A 292 1.74 -10.13 -18.61
CA ASP A 292 0.78 -11.25 -18.66
C ASP A 292 0.05 -11.47 -17.34
N ASN A 293 0.09 -10.48 -16.43
CA ASN A 293 -0.44 -10.49 -15.08
C ASN A 293 0.21 -11.58 -14.19
N GLU A 294 1.41 -12.01 -14.52
CA GLU A 294 2.25 -12.81 -13.61
C GLU A 294 2.69 -11.97 -12.41
N ILE A 295 2.76 -12.59 -11.24
CA ILE A 295 3.18 -11.90 -10.01
C ILE A 295 4.70 -11.78 -10.02
N LEU A 296 5.19 -10.56 -10.12
CA LEU A 296 6.61 -10.23 -10.03
C LEU A 296 7.10 -10.22 -8.55
N PRO A 297 8.40 -10.20 -8.30
CA PRO A 297 8.94 -10.15 -6.94
C PRO A 297 8.33 -9.07 -6.04
N THR A 298 8.16 -7.83 -6.51
CA THR A 298 7.43 -6.78 -5.76
C THR A 298 6.01 -7.21 -5.39
N GLY A 299 5.29 -7.85 -6.32
CA GLY A 299 3.96 -8.40 -6.05
C GLY A 299 3.96 -9.55 -5.04
N ARG A 300 5.07 -10.28 -4.91
CA ARG A 300 5.24 -11.29 -3.87
C ARG A 300 5.29 -10.68 -2.47
N ALA A 301 5.88 -9.49 -2.30
CA ALA A 301 5.84 -8.79 -1.02
C ALA A 301 4.38 -8.51 -0.59
N VAL A 302 3.54 -8.05 -1.53
CA VAL A 302 2.11 -7.85 -1.29
C VAL A 302 1.43 -9.18 -0.95
N ALA A 303 1.71 -10.25 -1.70
CA ALA A 303 1.07 -11.55 -1.51
C ALA A 303 1.43 -12.20 -0.17
N LEU A 304 2.66 -12.06 0.30
CA LEU A 304 3.09 -12.53 1.61
C LEU A 304 2.25 -11.96 2.76
N TRP A 305 1.84 -10.69 2.63
CA TRP A 305 0.94 -10.06 3.59
C TRP A 305 -0.52 -10.36 3.26
N GLY A 306 -0.97 -10.05 2.08
CA GLY A 306 -2.37 -10.04 1.70
C GLY A 306 -3.06 -11.40 1.82
N GLN A 307 -2.36 -12.49 1.52
CA GLN A 307 -2.91 -13.86 1.63
C GLN A 307 -2.98 -14.35 3.08
N PHE A 308 -2.10 -13.89 3.96
CA PHE A 308 -1.91 -14.51 5.27
C PHE A 308 -2.20 -13.59 6.46
N VAL A 309 -2.26 -12.26 6.28
CA VAL A 309 -2.50 -11.34 7.38
C VAL A 309 -3.90 -11.55 7.98
N GLN A 310 -3.93 -11.70 9.29
CA GLN A 310 -5.15 -11.79 10.07
C GLN A 310 -5.57 -10.40 10.59
N LYS A 311 -6.66 -10.34 11.33
CA LYS A 311 -7.29 -9.09 11.78
C LYS A 311 -6.37 -8.21 12.61
N ASP A 312 -5.68 -8.80 13.59
CA ASP A 312 -4.88 -8.06 14.57
C ASP A 312 -3.40 -8.41 14.43
N LEU A 313 -2.51 -7.43 14.30
CA LEU A 313 -1.09 -7.65 14.45
C LEU A 313 -0.74 -7.91 15.92
N VAL A 314 0.24 -8.77 16.12
CA VAL A 314 0.72 -9.19 17.45
C VAL A 314 2.18 -8.76 17.59
N ALA A 315 2.50 -8.14 18.72
CA ALA A 315 3.88 -7.80 19.03
C ALA A 315 4.76 -9.06 19.08
N VAL A 316 5.90 -9.00 18.42
CA VAL A 316 6.90 -10.07 18.40
C VAL A 316 8.15 -9.59 19.13
N THR A 317 8.73 -10.45 19.95
CA THR A 317 9.99 -10.21 20.65
C THR A 317 11.03 -11.25 20.26
N GLY A 318 12.29 -10.90 20.30
CA GLY A 318 13.39 -11.76 19.86
C GLY A 318 13.82 -11.47 18.41
N GLY A 319 14.61 -12.38 17.85
CA GLY A 319 15.24 -12.19 16.55
C GLY A 319 16.76 -11.98 16.67
N SER A 320 17.37 -11.57 15.59
CA SER A 320 18.81 -11.25 15.49
C SER A 320 19.02 -10.20 14.40
N VAL A 321 20.26 -9.81 14.16
CA VAL A 321 20.61 -8.94 13.01
C VAL A 321 20.08 -9.49 11.68
N ALA A 322 20.14 -10.82 11.50
CA ALA A 322 19.66 -11.46 10.27
C ALA A 322 18.16 -11.80 10.29
N ILE A 323 17.56 -12.01 11.47
CA ILE A 323 16.19 -12.49 11.61
C ILE A 323 15.28 -11.43 12.17
N SER A 324 14.25 -11.08 11.41
CA SER A 324 13.07 -10.33 11.86
C SER A 324 11.83 -11.20 11.79
N ALA A 325 10.84 -10.93 12.61
CA ALA A 325 9.58 -11.65 12.55
C ALA A 325 8.38 -10.72 12.77
N TYR A 326 7.26 -11.11 12.18
CA TYR A 326 5.95 -10.47 12.33
C TYR A 326 4.91 -11.52 12.68
N ALA A 327 3.85 -11.12 13.34
CA ALA A 327 2.75 -12.03 13.61
C ALA A 327 1.39 -11.33 13.53
N SER A 328 0.36 -12.07 13.15
CA SER A 328 -1.02 -11.62 13.20
C SER A 328 -1.95 -12.74 13.66
N ARG A 329 -3.12 -12.37 14.21
CA ARG A 329 -4.12 -13.30 14.67
C ARG A 329 -5.52 -12.93 14.19
N SER A 330 -6.40 -13.91 14.04
CA SER A 330 -7.83 -13.68 13.87
C SER A 330 -8.46 -13.13 15.16
N GLY A 331 -9.53 -12.36 15.01
CA GLY A 331 -10.23 -11.77 16.16
C GLY A 331 -10.81 -12.81 17.14
N ASP A 332 -11.12 -14.01 16.67
CA ASP A 332 -11.60 -15.14 17.48
C ASP A 332 -10.46 -16.03 18.04
N GLY A 333 -9.21 -15.68 17.75
CA GLY A 333 -8.02 -16.43 18.19
C GLY A 333 -7.82 -17.81 17.53
N ARG A 334 -8.63 -18.16 16.51
CA ARG A 334 -8.60 -19.47 15.85
C ARG A 334 -7.58 -19.60 14.74
N ALA A 335 -7.03 -18.50 14.28
CA ALA A 335 -5.96 -18.47 13.29
C ALA A 335 -4.85 -17.50 13.72
N MET A 336 -3.62 -17.87 13.39
CA MET A 336 -2.44 -17.02 13.57
C MET A 336 -1.51 -17.25 12.40
N THR A 337 -0.86 -16.19 11.98
CA THR A 337 0.22 -16.26 11.01
C THR A 337 1.46 -15.63 11.61
N VAL A 338 2.59 -16.30 11.45
CA VAL A 338 3.91 -15.78 11.79
C VAL A 338 4.76 -15.75 10.54
N TRP A 339 5.39 -14.63 10.26
CA TRP A 339 6.37 -14.47 9.20
C TRP A 339 7.75 -14.39 9.84
N VAL A 340 8.71 -15.14 9.31
CA VAL A 340 10.10 -15.06 9.68
C VAL A 340 10.90 -14.66 8.45
N LEU A 341 11.49 -13.48 8.50
CA LEU A 341 12.37 -12.93 7.47
C LEU A 341 13.82 -13.24 7.87
N ASN A 342 14.54 -13.97 7.03
CA ASN A 342 16.00 -14.04 7.07
C ASN A 342 16.56 -13.13 5.95
N ARG A 343 17.07 -11.97 6.34
CA ARG A 343 17.71 -11.02 5.42
C ARG A 343 19.18 -11.34 5.13
N GLY A 344 19.79 -12.22 5.93
CA GLY A 344 21.21 -12.53 5.83
C GLY A 344 21.55 -13.46 4.68
N TYR A 345 22.84 -13.51 4.32
CA TYR A 345 23.38 -14.39 3.27
C TYR A 345 23.60 -15.83 3.72
N ASN A 346 23.43 -16.12 5.01
CA ASN A 346 23.59 -17.46 5.56
C ASN A 346 22.25 -17.98 6.06
N GLN A 347 22.09 -19.30 5.99
CA GLN A 347 21.01 -19.97 6.70
C GLN A 347 21.15 -19.73 8.21
N VAL A 348 20.03 -19.51 8.88
CA VAL A 348 20.00 -19.41 10.34
C VAL A 348 19.29 -20.64 10.89
N ASP A 349 20.03 -21.41 11.67
CA ASP A 349 19.56 -22.65 12.28
C ASP A 349 19.12 -22.44 13.74
N ASN A 350 18.47 -23.45 14.30
CA ASN A 350 18.10 -23.52 15.71
C ASN A 350 17.18 -22.39 16.20
N VAL A 351 16.34 -21.83 15.32
CA VAL A 351 15.35 -20.82 15.69
C VAL A 351 14.07 -21.49 16.16
N ARG A 352 13.59 -21.11 17.33
CA ARG A 352 12.31 -21.56 17.87
C ARG A 352 11.31 -20.44 17.94
N VAL A 353 10.12 -20.67 17.39
CA VAL A 353 8.96 -19.76 17.53
C VAL A 353 8.12 -20.24 18.70
N VAL A 354 7.92 -19.36 19.69
CA VAL A 354 7.07 -19.60 20.86
C VAL A 354 5.83 -18.73 20.73
N LEU A 355 4.67 -19.37 20.83
CA LEU A 355 3.36 -18.72 20.72
C LEU A 355 2.87 -18.29 22.11
N PRO A 356 1.99 -17.29 22.22
CA PRO A 356 1.36 -16.97 23.50
C PRO A 356 0.62 -18.18 24.07
N ALA A 357 0.70 -18.40 25.38
CA ALA A 357 0.14 -19.59 26.05
C ALA A 357 -1.39 -19.75 25.88
N ALA A 358 -2.09 -18.66 25.58
CA ALA A 358 -3.54 -18.68 25.34
C ALA A 358 -3.93 -19.35 24.00
N PHE A 359 -2.97 -19.64 23.13
CA PHE A 359 -3.26 -20.20 21.79
C PHE A 359 -2.92 -21.70 21.75
N HIS A 360 -3.88 -22.49 21.31
CA HIS A 360 -3.77 -23.96 21.24
C HIS A 360 -3.86 -24.44 19.80
N PHE A 361 -2.74 -24.45 19.11
CA PHE A 361 -2.60 -25.01 17.77
C PHE A 361 -1.93 -26.39 17.84
N ARG A 362 -2.25 -27.28 16.90
CA ARG A 362 -1.63 -28.63 16.84
C ARG A 362 -0.68 -28.77 15.66
N LYS A 363 -0.96 -28.03 14.58
CA LYS A 363 -0.18 -28.08 13.33
C LYS A 363 -0.03 -26.67 12.77
N ALA A 364 1.08 -26.45 12.07
CA ALA A 364 1.33 -25.26 11.27
C ALA A 364 1.69 -25.68 9.85
N ALA A 365 1.07 -25.04 8.87
CA ALA A 365 1.49 -25.12 7.48
C ALA A 365 2.61 -24.11 7.23
N LEU A 366 3.64 -24.55 6.52
CA LEU A 366 4.81 -23.74 6.20
C LEU A 366 4.83 -23.41 4.71
N TYR A 367 5.00 -22.13 4.39
CA TYR A 367 5.25 -21.64 3.04
C TYR A 367 6.57 -20.89 3.03
N ARG A 368 7.20 -20.82 1.86
CA ARG A 368 8.50 -20.14 1.76
C ARG A 368 8.64 -19.39 0.45
N LEU A 369 9.17 -18.18 0.55
CA LEU A 369 9.76 -17.44 -0.55
C LEU A 369 11.27 -17.47 -0.37
N SER A 370 12.00 -17.97 -1.37
CA SER A 370 13.47 -18.03 -1.38
C SER A 370 13.97 -18.12 -2.81
N GLY A 371 15.26 -17.93 -2.99
CA GLY A 371 15.90 -18.00 -4.30
C GLY A 371 17.40 -18.24 -4.20
N THR A 372 18.10 -17.99 -5.29
CA THR A 372 19.55 -18.18 -5.39
C THR A 372 20.36 -17.06 -4.75
N GLY A 373 19.71 -15.92 -4.46
CA GLY A 373 20.32 -14.75 -3.84
C GLY A 373 19.43 -13.50 -3.99
N PRO A 374 19.85 -12.34 -3.49
CA PRO A 374 19.03 -11.13 -3.51
C PRO A 374 18.71 -10.63 -4.93
N GLU A 375 19.55 -10.95 -5.92
CA GLU A 375 19.36 -10.55 -7.32
C GLU A 375 18.51 -11.56 -8.13
N ASP A 376 17.93 -12.58 -7.47
CA ASP A 376 17.06 -13.54 -8.15
C ASP A 376 15.75 -12.88 -8.59
N ALA A 377 15.54 -12.78 -9.89
CA ALA A 377 14.35 -12.22 -10.50
C ALA A 377 13.17 -13.21 -10.61
N SER A 378 13.41 -14.48 -10.27
CA SER A 378 12.41 -15.55 -10.36
C SER A 378 12.37 -16.42 -9.08
N PRO A 379 12.25 -15.78 -7.90
CA PRO A 379 12.28 -16.51 -6.64
C PRO A 379 11.13 -17.53 -6.55
N GLN A 380 11.39 -18.62 -5.87
CA GLN A 380 10.42 -19.71 -5.69
C GLN A 380 9.51 -19.40 -4.50
N TRP A 381 8.22 -19.57 -4.70
CA TRP A 381 7.19 -19.46 -3.67
C TRP A 381 6.32 -20.70 -3.63
N GLY A 382 6.09 -21.23 -2.43
CA GLY A 382 5.16 -22.34 -2.28
C GLY A 382 5.18 -22.99 -0.89
N PRO A 383 4.35 -24.03 -0.70
CA PRO A 383 4.34 -24.81 0.52
C PRO A 383 5.63 -25.62 0.66
N VAL A 384 6.18 -25.66 1.86
CA VAL A 384 7.37 -26.48 2.20
C VAL A 384 7.09 -27.58 3.21
N GLY A 385 5.83 -27.73 3.63
CA GLY A 385 5.40 -28.80 4.50
C GLY A 385 4.55 -28.36 5.68
N THR A 386 4.40 -29.23 6.64
CA THR A 386 3.68 -28.99 7.89
C THR A 386 4.52 -29.44 9.07
N VAL A 387 4.35 -28.78 10.21
CA VAL A 387 5.01 -29.16 11.47
C VAL A 387 3.99 -29.30 12.59
N SER A 388 4.29 -30.14 13.56
CA SER A 388 3.49 -30.26 14.78
C SER A 388 3.83 -29.15 15.75
N VAL A 389 2.85 -28.64 16.47
CA VAL A 389 3.03 -27.68 17.57
C VAL A 389 2.92 -28.47 18.88
N SER A 390 3.92 -28.34 19.74
CA SER A 390 3.95 -29.00 21.05
C SER A 390 3.80 -27.96 22.16
N GLY A 391 2.70 -28.04 22.91
CA GLY A 391 2.33 -26.99 23.85
C GLY A 391 2.10 -25.68 23.12
N ASN A 392 2.90 -24.68 23.40
CA ASN A 392 2.90 -23.35 22.75
C ASN A 392 4.12 -23.08 21.88
N ALA A 393 4.88 -24.11 21.48
CA ALA A 393 6.09 -23.91 20.69
C ALA A 393 6.09 -24.75 19.41
N LEU A 394 6.61 -24.18 18.33
CA LEU A 394 6.96 -24.93 17.14
C LEU A 394 8.27 -25.71 17.38
N PRO A 395 8.51 -26.76 16.59
CA PRO A 395 9.84 -27.38 16.60
C PRO A 395 10.90 -26.36 16.20
N VAL A 396 12.14 -26.68 16.50
CA VAL A 396 13.28 -25.90 16.01
C VAL A 396 13.32 -25.97 14.49
N LEU A 397 13.43 -24.81 13.84
CA LEU A 397 13.43 -24.68 12.39
C LEU A 397 14.70 -23.98 11.91
N SER A 398 15.01 -24.23 10.63
CA SER A 398 16.06 -23.54 9.89
C SER A 398 15.45 -22.63 8.84
N TYR A 399 15.99 -21.43 8.73
CA TYR A 399 15.54 -20.42 7.80
C TYR A 399 16.63 -20.13 6.76
N PRO A 400 16.43 -20.50 5.49
CA PRO A 400 17.41 -20.25 4.44
C PRO A 400 17.80 -18.78 4.34
N SER A 401 18.97 -18.53 3.77
CA SER A 401 19.40 -17.15 3.42
C SER A 401 18.37 -16.47 2.51
N VAL A 402 18.30 -15.15 2.60
CA VAL A 402 17.48 -14.30 1.72
C VAL A 402 16.08 -14.89 1.51
N SER A 403 15.31 -15.05 2.59
CA SER A 403 14.02 -15.73 2.52
C SER A 403 12.98 -15.17 3.47
N VAL A 404 11.72 -15.42 3.15
CA VAL A 404 10.58 -15.28 4.08
C VAL A 404 9.91 -16.63 4.24
N THR A 405 9.79 -17.09 5.48
CA THR A 405 8.98 -18.27 5.81
C THR A 405 7.69 -17.83 6.48
N VAL A 406 6.56 -18.25 5.93
CA VAL A 406 5.23 -18.02 6.49
C VAL A 406 4.79 -19.29 7.24
N ILE A 407 4.40 -19.12 8.49
CA ILE A 407 3.91 -20.15 9.38
C ILE A 407 2.43 -19.87 9.63
N SER A 408 1.56 -20.65 9.00
CA SER A 408 0.10 -20.50 9.11
C SER A 408 -0.45 -21.54 10.09
N LEU A 409 -1.08 -21.03 11.15
CA LEU A 409 -1.66 -21.84 12.23
C LEU A 409 -3.19 -21.69 12.22
N THR A 410 -3.89 -22.81 12.28
CA THR A 410 -5.36 -22.84 12.42
C THR A 410 -5.74 -23.80 13.53
N ALA A 411 -6.64 -23.37 14.42
CA ALA A 411 -7.24 -24.27 15.39
C ALA A 411 -8.22 -25.20 14.64
N LYS A 412 -8.22 -26.48 14.97
CA LYS A 412 -9.27 -27.38 14.47
C LYS A 412 -10.63 -26.84 14.95
N GLY A 413 -11.56 -26.67 14.00
CA GLY A 413 -12.96 -26.53 14.35
C GLY A 413 -13.37 -27.76 15.19
N ASN A 414 -14.13 -27.55 16.25
CA ASN A 414 -14.87 -28.64 16.86
C ASN A 414 -15.78 -29.20 15.77
N GLN A 415 -15.48 -30.42 15.29
CA GLN A 415 -16.42 -31.21 14.51
C GLN A 415 -17.53 -31.70 15.42
#